data_6f527e9c86e6821467bd924b52fdf229
#
_entry.id   6f527e9c86e6821467bd924b52fdf229
#
_cell.length_a   1.000
_cell.length_b   1.000
_cell.length_c   1.000
_cell.angle_alpha   90.00
_cell.angle_beta   90.00
_cell.angle_gamma   90.00
#
_symmetry.space_group_name_H-M   'P 1'
#
loop_
_entity.id
_entity.type
_entity.pdbx_description
1 polymer ?
#
loop_
_entity_poly.entity_id
_entity_poly.type
_entity_poly.pdbx_seq_one_letter_code
_entity_poly.pdbx_strand_id
1 'polypeptide(L)'
;MNTRLILTCIVLYASLFVSAGAAERPNILWLTSEDNGISWVGCYGGTNCKTPTIDKLAEEGFRYTHCFDNAAVCAPTRSTWITGMYAISNGTQPMRSRNNIPHDVIKYYPDLLRKAGYHTSNSIKTDYNIGGRADSDCWDVMDRKVRYGWRERKPGQPFFAVVNTTSSHESRAHGDVENTRNDPDKMKLHSYHPDLPVIRKNYAKYADAVENMDNDLKQALDALKEDGLYEDTVIIYNSDHGGVMPRSKRFLYSSGTHCPLVVRIPEKYKHLWPAEKPGTTVDRIVSFVDMPKTWLSLAGAEIPGTFQGTIFLGKDMEPDPDYHLSFRERADERCDFVRMIRDQQFAYYKNYMPYAPAGQYLAYLWRAQATPAWEKHHQEGKTNEITGRFFRPRVSEEFYDTVKDFDNVHNLIGDPRHQEKIAEMKQAMRKKQLELYDSGLLPESMRMRRASEHGVTIYEMVRDPKRYPLESYLDAADMALARDKDNLPALVKGMADDDDGIRYWAVVGLHLLEKDAASEVDVLEKALEDSSDEVKIMAAWTLVKLGRIEKGLGCLRNLLNDGTTAQRWLYNVLDWMDADALPVVREYLESRPKKVDGIIAKIAMDHGIEMKAPAKQKKEPRRKARGVRQ
;
A
#
# COMPACT_ATOMS: atom_id res chain seq x y z
N MET A 1 -40.25 -58.75 -38.88
CA MET A 1 -39.99 -57.32 -39.27
C MET A 1 -40.36 -56.45 -38.09
N ASN A 2 -39.55 -55.48 -37.73
CA ASN A 2 -39.78 -54.38 -36.77
C ASN A 2 -39.18 -54.44 -35.36
N THR A 3 -38.09 -55.18 -35.16
CA THR A 3 -37.34 -54.96 -33.88
C THR A 3 -36.04 -54.17 -34.05
N ARG A 4 -35.58 -53.86 -35.28
CA ARG A 4 -34.39 -53.09 -35.58
C ARG A 4 -34.63 -51.56 -35.77
N LEU A 5 -35.89 -51.16 -36.01
CA LEU A 5 -36.22 -49.73 -36.20
C LEU A 5 -36.44 -48.95 -34.89
N ILE A 6 -36.79 -49.66 -33.82
CA ILE A 6 -37.04 -49.03 -32.51
C ILE A 6 -35.74 -48.71 -31.76
N LEU A 7 -34.67 -49.50 -31.96
CA LEU A 7 -33.37 -49.23 -31.32
C LEU A 7 -32.59 -48.03 -31.93
N THR A 8 -32.84 -47.78 -33.24
CA THR A 8 -32.17 -46.65 -33.93
C THR A 8 -32.77 -45.27 -33.56
N CYS A 9 -34.04 -45.19 -33.23
CA CYS A 9 -34.70 -43.98 -32.78
C CYS A 9 -34.38 -43.64 -31.32
N ILE A 10 -34.08 -44.62 -30.46
CA ILE A 10 -33.71 -44.35 -29.06
C ILE A 10 -32.25 -43.82 -28.94
N VAL A 11 -31.36 -44.25 -29.83
CA VAL A 11 -29.96 -43.73 -29.85
C VAL A 11 -29.87 -42.34 -30.45
N LEU A 12 -30.77 -41.93 -31.36
CA LEU A 12 -30.82 -40.55 -31.87
C LEU A 12 -31.48 -39.56 -30.90
N TYR A 13 -32.37 -40.04 -29.98
CA TYR A 13 -32.99 -39.18 -28.97
C TYR A 13 -32.10 -38.96 -27.72
N ALA A 14 -31.18 -39.87 -27.45
CA ALA A 14 -30.21 -39.72 -26.35
C ALA A 14 -29.09 -38.72 -26.63
N SER A 15 -28.88 -38.30 -27.90
CA SER A 15 -27.89 -37.31 -28.29
C SER A 15 -28.41 -35.87 -28.32
N LEU A 16 -29.67 -35.63 -28.01
CA LEU A 16 -30.30 -34.30 -27.96
C LEU A 16 -30.60 -33.78 -26.55
N PHE A 17 -30.21 -34.54 -25.51
CA PHE A 17 -30.19 -34.04 -24.12
C PHE A 17 -28.78 -33.66 -23.68
N VAL A 18 -28.08 -32.92 -24.55
CA VAL A 18 -26.88 -32.23 -24.12
C VAL A 18 -27.26 -30.77 -23.83
N SER A 19 -27.21 -30.49 -22.57
CA SER A 19 -26.99 -29.12 -22.06
C SER A 19 -28.20 -28.18 -22.16
N ALA A 20 -29.14 -28.31 -21.23
CA ALA A 20 -29.72 -27.09 -20.66
C ALA A 20 -28.57 -26.34 -20.00
N GLY A 21 -28.12 -25.24 -20.63
CA GLY A 21 -26.85 -24.60 -20.42
C GLY A 21 -26.51 -24.30 -18.95
N ALA A 22 -25.45 -24.90 -18.50
CA ALA A 22 -24.59 -24.15 -17.60
C ALA A 22 -24.26 -22.81 -18.32
N ALA A 23 -24.66 -21.69 -17.78
CA ALA A 23 -24.34 -20.37 -18.35
C ALA A 23 -22.85 -20.37 -18.68
N GLU A 24 -22.50 -20.12 -19.95
CA GLU A 24 -21.14 -20.20 -20.42
C GLU A 24 -20.31 -19.19 -19.61
N ARG A 25 -19.38 -19.69 -18.78
CA ARG A 25 -18.58 -18.86 -17.89
C ARG A 25 -17.57 -18.08 -18.72
N PRO A 26 -17.44 -16.75 -18.54
CA PRO A 26 -16.51 -15.94 -19.32
C PRO A 26 -15.05 -16.31 -19.01
N ASN A 27 -14.18 -16.19 -20.00
CA ASN A 27 -12.76 -15.97 -19.70
C ASN A 27 -12.59 -14.62 -19.01
N ILE A 28 -11.59 -14.49 -18.17
CA ILE A 28 -11.29 -13.26 -17.46
C ILE A 28 -9.83 -12.88 -17.74
N LEU A 29 -9.62 -11.71 -18.35
CA LEU A 29 -8.30 -11.11 -18.52
C LEU A 29 -8.18 -9.89 -17.62
N TRP A 30 -7.30 -9.96 -16.63
CA TRP A 30 -6.98 -8.85 -15.75
C TRP A 30 -5.66 -8.20 -16.17
N LEU A 31 -5.77 -7.03 -16.79
CA LEU A 31 -4.65 -6.19 -17.19
C LEU A 31 -4.30 -5.24 -16.04
N THR A 32 -3.08 -5.32 -15.53
CA THR A 32 -2.63 -4.43 -14.45
C THR A 32 -1.41 -3.62 -14.90
N SER A 33 -1.48 -2.29 -14.75
CA SER A 33 -0.29 -1.45 -14.80
C SER A 33 0.28 -1.24 -13.40
N GLU A 34 1.56 -0.89 -13.31
CA GLU A 34 2.16 -0.44 -12.07
C GLU A 34 2.10 1.10 -11.99
N ASP A 35 1.91 1.60 -10.76
CA ASP A 35 2.19 2.99 -10.37
C ASP A 35 1.43 4.07 -11.22
N ASN A 36 0.17 3.86 -11.60
CA ASN A 36 -0.54 4.75 -12.51
C ASN A 36 -1.91 5.20 -11.97
N GLY A 37 -2.04 6.47 -11.58
CA GLY A 37 -3.30 7.07 -11.12
C GLY A 37 -4.14 7.66 -12.26
N ILE A 38 -5.40 8.02 -11.98
CA ILE A 38 -6.34 8.56 -12.95
C ILE A 38 -5.86 9.82 -13.66
N SER A 39 -5.03 10.66 -13.00
CA SER A 39 -4.48 11.90 -13.57
C SER A 39 -3.56 11.67 -14.79
N TRP A 40 -3.15 10.43 -15.04
CA TRP A 40 -2.28 10.02 -16.14
C TRP A 40 -3.03 9.29 -17.26
N VAL A 41 -4.35 9.11 -17.17
CA VAL A 41 -5.15 8.35 -18.15
C VAL A 41 -6.14 9.26 -18.86
N GLY A 42 -6.14 9.23 -20.20
CA GLY A 42 -6.92 10.14 -21.05
C GLY A 42 -8.42 10.09 -20.79
N CYS A 43 -9.03 8.90 -20.71
CA CYS A 43 -10.47 8.77 -20.45
C CYS A 43 -10.91 9.25 -19.05
N TYR A 44 -9.96 9.54 -18.13
CA TYR A 44 -10.21 10.20 -16.84
C TYR A 44 -9.86 11.70 -16.85
N GLY A 45 -9.52 12.28 -18.00
CA GLY A 45 -9.15 13.68 -18.14
C GLY A 45 -7.65 13.97 -17.94
N GLY A 46 -6.80 12.95 -17.88
CA GLY A 46 -5.34 13.10 -17.89
C GLY A 46 -4.86 13.71 -19.20
N THR A 47 -3.99 14.74 -19.14
CA THR A 47 -3.51 15.47 -20.31
C THR A 47 -2.00 15.40 -20.53
N ASN A 48 -1.25 14.83 -19.58
CA ASN A 48 0.22 14.77 -19.64
C ASN A 48 0.77 13.74 -20.64
N CYS A 49 -0.02 12.75 -21.03
CA CYS A 49 0.35 11.69 -21.96
C CYS A 49 -0.89 11.15 -22.69
N LYS A 50 -0.66 10.28 -23.67
CA LYS A 50 -1.73 9.65 -24.47
C LYS A 50 -1.87 8.19 -24.09
N THR A 51 -3.13 7.76 -23.84
CA THR A 51 -3.46 6.37 -23.48
C THR A 51 -4.56 5.81 -24.39
N PRO A 52 -4.35 5.78 -25.72
CA PRO A 52 -5.42 5.45 -26.68
C PRO A 52 -5.97 4.04 -26.52
N THR A 53 -5.18 3.09 -25.99
CA THR A 53 -5.65 1.73 -25.76
C THR A 53 -6.64 1.66 -24.60
N ILE A 54 -6.32 2.34 -23.48
CA ILE A 54 -7.21 2.41 -22.31
C ILE A 54 -8.46 3.23 -22.66
N ASP A 55 -8.29 4.34 -23.38
CA ASP A 55 -9.39 5.20 -23.81
C ASP A 55 -10.37 4.42 -24.68
N LYS A 56 -9.86 3.62 -25.64
CA LYS A 56 -10.65 2.74 -26.48
C LYS A 56 -11.37 1.64 -25.68
N LEU A 57 -10.68 1.06 -24.71
CA LEU A 57 -11.29 0.05 -23.82
C LEU A 57 -12.45 0.66 -23.02
N ALA A 58 -12.34 1.93 -22.60
CA ALA A 58 -13.40 2.66 -21.92
C ALA A 58 -14.59 2.98 -22.82
N GLU A 59 -14.36 3.28 -24.11
CA GLU A 59 -15.42 3.45 -25.12
C GLU A 59 -16.20 2.15 -25.36
N GLU A 60 -15.51 1.00 -25.37
CA GLU A 60 -16.07 -0.32 -25.60
C GLU A 60 -16.59 -1.00 -24.30
N GLY A 61 -16.37 -0.39 -23.15
CA GLY A 61 -16.66 -0.93 -21.83
C GLY A 61 -17.29 0.06 -20.86
N PHE A 62 -17.00 -0.12 -19.60
CA PHE A 62 -17.54 0.66 -18.49
C PHE A 62 -16.38 1.25 -17.69
N ARG A 63 -16.41 2.56 -17.45
CA ARG A 63 -15.40 3.28 -16.69
C ARG A 63 -15.94 3.60 -15.29
N TYR A 64 -15.30 3.04 -14.27
CA TYR A 64 -15.63 3.34 -12.87
C TYR A 64 -14.96 4.65 -12.43
N THR A 65 -15.75 5.54 -11.82
CA THR A 65 -15.27 6.87 -11.43
C THR A 65 -14.60 6.90 -10.06
N HIS A 66 -14.90 5.94 -9.18
CA HIS A 66 -14.45 5.90 -7.78
C HIS A 66 -13.80 4.55 -7.43
N CYS A 67 -12.65 4.26 -8.03
CA CYS A 67 -11.86 3.07 -7.70
C CYS A 67 -10.62 3.45 -6.89
N PHE A 68 -10.45 2.82 -5.71
CA PHE A 68 -9.42 3.22 -4.76
C PHE A 68 -8.59 2.04 -4.28
N ASP A 69 -7.26 2.26 -4.23
CA ASP A 69 -6.33 1.36 -3.58
C ASP A 69 -6.37 1.51 -2.05
N ASN A 70 -6.15 0.39 -1.36
CA ASN A 70 -6.13 0.35 0.10
C ASN A 70 -4.82 0.79 0.73
N ALA A 71 -3.69 0.83 -0.01
CA ALA A 71 -2.37 0.98 0.59
C ALA A 71 -1.40 1.95 -0.10
N ALA A 72 -1.71 2.46 -1.28
CA ALA A 72 -0.89 3.33 -2.12
C ALA A 72 0.53 2.81 -2.42
N VAL A 73 0.78 1.50 -2.30
CA VAL A 73 2.07 0.88 -2.61
C VAL A 73 1.91 -0.62 -2.93
N CYS A 74 2.68 -1.12 -3.91
CA CYS A 74 2.48 -2.43 -4.55
C CYS A 74 2.36 -3.62 -3.58
N ALA A 75 3.28 -3.80 -2.62
CA ALA A 75 3.30 -5.03 -1.82
C ALA A 75 2.07 -5.20 -0.91
N PRO A 76 1.64 -4.26 -0.06
CA PRO A 76 0.43 -4.42 0.73
C PRO A 76 -0.86 -4.39 -0.11
N THR A 77 -0.89 -3.66 -1.24
CA THR A 77 -1.98 -3.72 -2.21
C THR A 77 -2.15 -5.13 -2.77
N ARG A 78 -1.06 -5.75 -3.22
CA ARG A 78 -1.07 -7.10 -3.80
C ARG A 78 -1.31 -8.19 -2.76
N SER A 79 -0.95 -7.94 -1.49
CA SER A 79 -1.38 -8.77 -0.35
C SER A 79 -2.90 -8.74 -0.19
N THR A 80 -3.50 -7.55 -0.28
CA THR A 80 -4.95 -7.38 -0.24
C THR A 80 -5.63 -8.12 -1.41
N TRP A 81 -5.07 -8.01 -2.62
CA TRP A 81 -5.60 -8.74 -3.79
C TRP A 81 -5.55 -10.25 -3.62
N ILE A 82 -4.41 -10.81 -3.22
CA ILE A 82 -4.26 -12.27 -3.23
C ILE A 82 -5.13 -12.95 -2.18
N THR A 83 -5.39 -12.28 -1.05
CA THR A 83 -6.15 -12.81 0.09
C THR A 83 -7.62 -12.39 0.14
N GLY A 84 -8.02 -11.35 -0.60
CA GLY A 84 -9.35 -10.73 -0.45
C GLY A 84 -9.56 -10.09 0.93
N MET A 85 -8.48 -9.77 1.65
CA MET A 85 -8.49 -9.17 2.98
C MET A 85 -7.66 -7.90 3.01
N TYR A 86 -8.07 -6.93 3.80
CA TYR A 86 -7.19 -5.80 4.12
C TYR A 86 -5.90 -6.29 4.78
N ALA A 87 -4.74 -5.84 4.29
CA ALA A 87 -3.47 -6.27 4.83
C ALA A 87 -3.29 -5.94 6.33
N ILE A 88 -3.98 -4.91 6.84
CA ILE A 88 -4.03 -4.60 8.28
C ILE A 88 -4.76 -5.66 9.11
N SER A 89 -5.64 -6.46 8.49
CA SER A 89 -6.39 -7.52 9.19
C SER A 89 -5.58 -8.80 9.40
N ASN A 90 -4.47 -8.95 8.68
CA ASN A 90 -3.65 -10.16 8.71
C ASN A 90 -2.15 -9.89 8.97
N GLY A 91 -1.77 -8.62 9.20
CA GLY A 91 -0.40 -8.25 9.58
C GLY A 91 0.58 -8.10 8.41
N THR A 92 0.09 -8.03 7.16
CA THR A 92 0.96 -7.96 5.98
C THR A 92 1.07 -6.54 5.39
N GLN A 93 0.63 -5.52 6.13
CA GLN A 93 0.63 -4.13 5.70
C GLN A 93 2.02 -3.46 5.61
N PRO A 94 3.08 -3.84 6.39
CA PRO A 94 4.38 -3.25 6.15
C PRO A 94 4.97 -3.75 4.83
N MET A 95 5.49 -2.85 4.01
CA MET A 95 6.06 -3.23 2.71
C MET A 95 7.18 -4.26 2.87
N ARG A 96 7.08 -5.39 2.14
CA ARG A 96 8.01 -6.54 2.18
C ARG A 96 8.11 -7.21 3.56
N SER A 97 6.97 -7.32 4.25
CA SER A 97 6.89 -7.90 5.60
C SER A 97 7.29 -9.38 5.64
N ARG A 98 6.83 -10.18 4.70
CA ARG A 98 6.93 -11.66 4.71
C ARG A 98 6.38 -12.32 5.97
N ASN A 99 5.46 -11.68 6.65
CA ASN A 99 4.78 -12.26 7.79
C ASN A 99 3.96 -13.48 7.36
N ASN A 100 4.00 -14.53 8.18
CA ASN A 100 3.16 -15.69 7.95
C ASN A 100 1.69 -15.39 8.27
N ILE A 101 0.80 -16.04 7.53
CA ILE A 101 -0.63 -16.07 7.78
C ILE A 101 -1.09 -17.53 7.91
N PRO A 102 -2.23 -17.84 8.55
CA PRO A 102 -2.77 -19.20 8.58
C PRO A 102 -3.35 -19.58 7.21
N HIS A 103 -2.54 -20.21 6.35
CA HIS A 103 -2.92 -20.58 4.99
C HIS A 103 -4.04 -21.63 4.90
N ASP A 104 -4.32 -22.33 5.98
CA ASP A 104 -5.47 -23.24 6.12
C ASP A 104 -6.78 -22.47 6.32
N VAL A 105 -6.74 -21.25 6.83
CA VAL A 105 -7.89 -20.35 7.02
C VAL A 105 -8.00 -19.35 5.87
N ILE A 106 -6.91 -18.62 5.56
CA ILE A 106 -6.87 -17.58 4.53
C ILE A 106 -6.48 -18.20 3.19
N LYS A 107 -7.43 -18.25 2.26
CA LYS A 107 -7.22 -18.81 0.92
C LYS A 107 -6.80 -17.74 -0.07
N TYR A 108 -5.97 -18.12 -1.05
CA TYR A 108 -5.66 -17.29 -2.19
C TYR A 108 -6.71 -17.46 -3.28
N TYR A 109 -7.20 -16.38 -3.86
CA TYR A 109 -8.28 -16.45 -4.87
C TYR A 109 -7.91 -17.32 -6.10
N PRO A 110 -6.66 -17.40 -6.59
CA PRO A 110 -6.35 -18.26 -7.73
C PRO A 110 -6.53 -19.74 -7.43
N ASP A 111 -6.28 -20.20 -6.19
CA ASP A 111 -6.56 -21.58 -5.79
C ASP A 111 -8.06 -21.93 -5.91
N LEU A 112 -8.92 -20.97 -5.54
CA LEU A 112 -10.37 -21.11 -5.61
C LEU A 112 -10.87 -21.12 -7.07
N LEU A 113 -10.28 -20.29 -7.93
CA LEU A 113 -10.52 -20.29 -9.37
C LEU A 113 -10.10 -21.62 -10.01
N ARG A 114 -8.92 -22.15 -9.64
CA ARG A 114 -8.47 -23.49 -10.09
C ARG A 114 -9.44 -24.60 -9.66
N LYS A 115 -9.88 -24.54 -8.39
CA LYS A 115 -10.91 -25.49 -7.87
C LYS A 115 -12.22 -25.38 -8.65
N ALA A 116 -12.58 -24.20 -9.13
CA ALA A 116 -13.74 -23.96 -9.99
C ALA A 116 -13.50 -24.35 -11.46
N GLY A 117 -12.31 -24.87 -11.81
CA GLY A 117 -11.98 -25.38 -13.15
C GLY A 117 -11.37 -24.37 -14.11
N TYR A 118 -11.06 -23.14 -13.66
CA TYR A 118 -10.33 -22.16 -14.46
C TYR A 118 -8.85 -22.53 -14.58
N HIS A 119 -8.29 -22.29 -15.76
CA HIS A 119 -6.83 -22.21 -15.92
C HIS A 119 -6.34 -20.85 -15.45
N THR A 120 -5.39 -20.81 -14.53
CA THR A 120 -4.92 -19.57 -13.92
C THR A 120 -3.49 -19.24 -14.32
N SER A 121 -3.23 -17.99 -14.73
CA SER A 121 -1.90 -17.56 -15.09
C SER A 121 -1.58 -16.13 -14.61
N ASN A 122 -0.30 -15.89 -14.29
CA ASN A 122 0.20 -14.57 -13.92
C ASN A 122 1.51 -14.28 -14.64
N SER A 123 1.56 -13.23 -15.45
CA SER A 123 2.79 -12.77 -16.11
C SER A 123 3.66 -11.92 -15.17
N ILE A 124 4.02 -12.54 -14.06
CA ILE A 124 5.19 -12.36 -13.19
C ILE A 124 5.28 -11.10 -12.34
N LYS A 125 4.22 -10.52 -11.90
CA LYS A 125 4.29 -9.60 -10.77
C LYS A 125 3.46 -10.17 -9.64
N THR A 126 4.11 -10.51 -8.54
CA THR A 126 3.45 -11.05 -7.33
C THR A 126 3.49 -10.05 -6.20
N ASP A 127 4.65 -9.86 -5.59
CA ASP A 127 4.82 -8.96 -4.44
C ASP A 127 3.76 -9.18 -3.33
N TYR A 128 3.32 -10.44 -3.11
CA TYR A 128 2.21 -10.72 -2.18
C TYR A 128 2.51 -10.42 -0.73
N ASN A 129 3.77 -10.13 -0.39
CA ASN A 129 4.14 -9.64 0.92
C ASN A 129 3.91 -10.63 2.09
N ILE A 130 3.71 -11.89 1.78
CA ILE A 130 3.27 -12.96 2.69
C ILE A 130 4.33 -14.05 2.75
N GLY A 131 4.63 -14.53 3.95
CA GLY A 131 5.52 -15.68 4.17
C GLY A 131 4.78 -17.03 4.19
N GLY A 132 5.56 -18.11 4.31
CA GLY A 132 5.05 -19.46 4.52
C GLY A 132 4.58 -20.20 3.27
N ARG A 133 4.51 -19.55 2.10
CA ARG A 133 4.12 -20.16 0.83
C ARG A 133 4.86 -19.46 -0.33
N ALA A 134 5.22 -20.22 -1.37
CA ALA A 134 5.77 -19.62 -2.58
C ALA A 134 4.65 -18.97 -3.41
N ASP A 135 4.90 -17.77 -3.95
CA ASP A 135 3.93 -17.00 -4.73
C ASP A 135 3.44 -17.75 -5.98
N SER A 136 4.31 -18.62 -6.55
CA SER A 136 4.00 -19.43 -7.73
C SER A 136 2.97 -20.53 -7.48
N ASP A 137 2.84 -21.01 -6.26
CA ASP A 137 2.08 -22.23 -5.95
C ASP A 137 0.57 -22.09 -6.20
N CYS A 138 0.07 -20.87 -6.24
CA CYS A 138 -1.36 -20.61 -6.50
C CYS A 138 -1.71 -20.49 -7.99
N TRP A 139 -0.73 -20.51 -8.90
CA TRP A 139 -0.95 -20.36 -10.35
C TRP A 139 -0.63 -21.64 -11.10
N ASP A 140 -1.38 -21.94 -12.18
CA ASP A 140 -1.02 -23.02 -13.10
C ASP A 140 0.20 -22.60 -13.95
N VAL A 141 0.27 -21.33 -14.37
CA VAL A 141 1.38 -20.77 -15.12
C VAL A 141 1.86 -19.45 -14.51
N MET A 142 3.12 -19.44 -14.07
CA MET A 142 3.85 -18.25 -13.65
C MET A 142 5.29 -18.33 -14.13
N ASP A 143 5.52 -18.04 -15.41
CA ASP A 143 6.86 -18.10 -16.04
C ASP A 143 7.10 -16.83 -16.85
N ARG A 144 8.30 -16.24 -16.69
CA ARG A 144 8.76 -15.05 -17.44
C ARG A 144 8.79 -15.23 -18.94
N LYS A 145 8.91 -16.45 -19.41
CA LYS A 145 8.93 -16.79 -20.83
C LYS A 145 7.54 -16.91 -21.43
N VAL A 146 6.51 -17.06 -20.59
CA VAL A 146 5.12 -17.24 -21.00
C VAL A 146 4.33 -15.97 -20.71
N ARG A 147 4.39 -15.00 -21.64
CA ARG A 147 3.73 -13.70 -21.47
C ARG A 147 2.20 -13.82 -21.44
N TYR A 148 1.63 -14.75 -22.21
CA TYR A 148 0.20 -14.96 -22.40
C TYR A 148 -0.18 -16.36 -21.95
N GLY A 149 -0.24 -16.58 -20.64
CA GLY A 149 -0.41 -17.91 -20.03
C GLY A 149 -1.76 -18.57 -20.34
N TRP A 150 -2.77 -17.82 -20.83
CA TRP A 150 -4.02 -18.44 -21.30
C TRP A 150 -3.85 -19.41 -22.47
N ARG A 151 -2.73 -19.33 -23.22
CA ARG A 151 -2.41 -20.24 -24.33
C ARG A 151 -2.07 -21.65 -23.85
N GLU A 152 -1.70 -21.82 -22.59
CA GLU A 152 -1.35 -23.11 -21.97
C GLU A 152 -2.59 -23.86 -21.43
N ARG A 153 -3.80 -23.29 -21.53
CA ARG A 153 -5.03 -23.93 -21.08
C ARG A 153 -5.43 -25.13 -21.95
N LYS A 154 -6.21 -26.05 -21.39
CA LYS A 154 -6.83 -27.14 -22.17
C LYS A 154 -7.88 -26.56 -23.13
N PRO A 155 -8.11 -27.23 -24.28
CA PRO A 155 -9.20 -26.82 -25.18
C PRO A 155 -10.55 -26.74 -24.45
N GLY A 156 -11.27 -25.62 -24.62
CA GLY A 156 -12.58 -25.38 -23.98
C GLY A 156 -12.51 -25.02 -22.48
N GLN A 157 -11.34 -25.01 -21.87
CA GLN A 157 -11.18 -24.60 -20.46
C GLN A 157 -11.24 -23.07 -20.33
N PRO A 158 -12.09 -22.50 -19.45
CA PRO A 158 -12.07 -21.08 -19.18
C PRO A 158 -10.76 -20.70 -18.48
N PHE A 159 -10.29 -19.47 -18.70
CA PHE A 159 -9.08 -18.97 -18.05
C PHE A 159 -9.34 -17.72 -17.22
N PHE A 160 -8.50 -17.55 -16.21
CA PHE A 160 -8.23 -16.31 -15.50
C PHE A 160 -6.75 -15.95 -15.68
N ALA A 161 -6.47 -14.89 -16.42
CA ALA A 161 -5.11 -14.49 -16.72
C ALA A 161 -4.83 -13.09 -16.21
N VAL A 162 -3.74 -12.91 -15.45
CA VAL A 162 -3.22 -11.61 -15.05
C VAL A 162 -2.05 -11.26 -15.96
N VAL A 163 -2.14 -10.13 -16.66
CA VAL A 163 -1.04 -9.57 -17.44
C VAL A 163 -0.61 -8.26 -16.81
N ASN A 164 0.58 -8.27 -16.22
CA ASN A 164 1.18 -7.10 -15.59
C ASN A 164 2.10 -6.37 -16.57
N THR A 165 2.05 -5.04 -16.61
CA THR A 165 3.06 -4.20 -17.26
C THR A 165 3.82 -3.40 -16.22
N THR A 166 5.16 -3.39 -16.34
CA THR A 166 6.08 -2.65 -15.47
C THR A 166 6.62 -1.40 -16.14
N SER A 167 6.08 -1.05 -17.31
CA SER A 167 6.58 0.08 -18.11
C SER A 167 6.29 1.44 -17.48
N SER A 168 5.34 1.54 -16.55
CA SER A 168 5.02 2.73 -15.75
C SER A 168 5.55 2.67 -14.31
N HIS A 169 6.28 1.61 -13.92
CA HIS A 169 6.83 1.50 -12.57
C HIS A 169 7.75 2.66 -12.20
N GLU A 170 7.79 3.05 -10.92
CA GLU A 170 8.57 4.17 -10.36
C GLU A 170 10.03 4.23 -10.86
N SER A 171 10.67 3.09 -11.09
CA SER A 171 12.03 3.05 -11.64
C SER A 171 12.17 3.73 -13.01
N ARG A 172 11.08 3.91 -13.75
CA ARG A 172 11.08 4.60 -15.04
C ARG A 172 11.16 6.12 -14.92
N ALA A 173 10.84 6.65 -13.74
CA ALA A 173 11.05 8.06 -13.41
C ALA A 173 12.47 8.36 -12.88
N HIS A 174 13.28 7.32 -12.60
CA HIS A 174 14.64 7.48 -12.04
C HIS A 174 15.69 7.87 -13.10
N GLY A 175 16.80 8.44 -12.62
CA GLY A 175 17.97 8.76 -13.42
C GLY A 175 17.80 9.99 -14.31
N ASP A 176 18.47 9.99 -15.47
CA ASP A 176 18.49 11.13 -16.40
C ASP A 176 17.09 11.49 -16.92
N VAL A 177 16.78 12.77 -16.96
CA VAL A 177 15.48 13.34 -17.38
C VAL A 177 15.59 14.26 -18.62
N GLU A 178 16.78 14.33 -19.26
CA GLU A 178 17.02 15.30 -20.34
C GLU A 178 16.41 14.88 -21.69
N ASN A 179 16.25 13.56 -21.92
CA ASN A 179 15.79 13.04 -23.20
C ASN A 179 14.38 12.45 -23.07
N THR A 180 13.36 13.29 -23.28
CA THR A 180 11.94 12.88 -23.23
C THR A 180 11.26 13.10 -24.58
N ARG A 181 10.28 12.25 -24.92
CA ARG A 181 9.41 12.43 -26.09
C ARG A 181 8.37 13.52 -25.83
N ASN A 182 7.81 13.50 -24.62
CA ASN A 182 6.87 14.51 -24.19
C ASN A 182 7.60 15.80 -23.82
N ASP A 183 6.98 16.94 -24.14
CA ASP A 183 7.53 18.28 -23.91
C ASP A 183 7.39 18.69 -22.45
N PRO A 184 8.49 18.91 -21.69
CA PRO A 184 8.42 19.31 -20.30
C PRO A 184 7.62 20.59 -20.04
N ASP A 185 7.63 21.54 -20.97
CA ASP A 185 6.94 22.82 -20.81
C ASP A 185 5.42 22.69 -20.86
N LYS A 186 4.92 21.59 -21.44
CA LYS A 186 3.49 21.27 -21.50
C LYS A 186 2.98 20.45 -20.33
N MET A 187 3.87 20.00 -19.43
CA MET A 187 3.46 19.18 -18.28
C MET A 187 2.62 19.96 -17.29
N LYS A 188 1.45 19.42 -16.96
CA LYS A 188 0.60 19.92 -15.87
C LYS A 188 1.06 19.28 -14.58
N LEU A 189 1.65 20.09 -13.70
CA LEU A 189 2.11 19.64 -12.39
C LEU A 189 0.95 19.57 -11.39
N HIS A 190 1.07 18.69 -10.40
CA HIS A 190 0.24 18.76 -9.20
C HIS A 190 0.54 20.07 -8.45
N SER A 191 -0.48 20.68 -7.86
CA SER A 191 -0.39 22.00 -7.20
C SER A 191 0.55 22.02 -5.97
N TYR A 192 0.83 20.87 -5.39
CA TYR A 192 1.77 20.74 -4.27
C TYR A 192 3.23 20.70 -4.70
N HIS A 193 3.55 20.57 -5.97
CA HIS A 193 4.92 20.64 -6.46
C HIS A 193 5.32 22.08 -6.81
N PRO A 194 6.53 22.52 -6.46
CA PRO A 194 7.05 23.78 -7.00
C PRO A 194 7.32 23.64 -8.49
N ASP A 195 7.07 24.71 -9.24
CA ASP A 195 7.30 24.74 -10.68
C ASP A 195 8.80 24.91 -11.00
N LEU A 196 9.52 23.78 -11.01
CA LEU A 196 10.95 23.72 -11.31
C LEU A 196 11.17 22.97 -12.63
N PRO A 197 12.13 23.42 -13.50
CA PRO A 197 12.42 22.75 -14.76
C PRO A 197 12.71 21.25 -14.62
N VAL A 198 13.44 20.83 -13.61
CA VAL A 198 13.76 19.42 -13.36
C VAL A 198 12.52 18.59 -12.97
N ILE A 199 11.56 19.19 -12.28
CA ILE A 199 10.28 18.53 -11.97
C ILE A 199 9.47 18.35 -13.24
N ARG A 200 9.35 19.36 -14.09
CA ARG A 200 8.69 19.27 -15.40
C ARG A 200 9.31 18.19 -16.28
N LYS A 201 10.64 18.12 -16.36
CA LYS A 201 11.36 17.07 -17.09
C LYS A 201 11.07 15.68 -16.53
N ASN A 202 11.01 15.54 -15.20
CA ASN A 202 10.67 14.26 -14.57
C ASN A 202 9.22 13.82 -14.87
N TYR A 203 8.28 14.77 -14.93
CA TYR A 203 6.91 14.52 -15.39
C TYR A 203 6.89 14.05 -16.85
N ALA A 204 7.60 14.72 -17.74
CA ALA A 204 7.68 14.35 -19.15
C ALA A 204 8.27 12.94 -19.34
N LYS A 205 9.31 12.61 -18.58
CA LYS A 205 9.89 11.25 -18.56
C LYS A 205 8.89 10.20 -18.11
N TYR A 206 8.10 10.50 -17.09
CA TYR A 206 7.09 9.56 -16.64
C TYR A 206 5.91 9.48 -17.59
N ALA A 207 5.54 10.57 -18.28
CA ALA A 207 4.57 10.55 -19.38
C ALA A 207 4.97 9.56 -20.49
N ASP A 208 6.25 9.56 -20.88
CA ASP A 208 6.80 8.59 -21.84
C ASP A 208 6.64 7.14 -21.37
N ALA A 209 6.81 6.92 -20.07
CA ALA A 209 6.66 5.60 -19.46
C ALA A 209 5.21 5.10 -19.45
N VAL A 210 4.25 6.00 -19.20
CA VAL A 210 2.81 5.69 -19.26
C VAL A 210 2.37 5.37 -20.70
N GLU A 211 2.87 6.09 -21.70
CA GLU A 211 2.59 5.76 -23.12
C GLU A 211 3.17 4.39 -23.53
N ASN A 212 4.36 4.02 -23.00
CA ASN A 212 4.90 2.69 -23.21
C ASN A 212 4.04 1.61 -22.54
N MET A 213 3.51 1.88 -21.35
CA MET A 213 2.58 1.01 -20.64
C MET A 213 1.28 0.79 -21.44
N ASP A 214 0.69 1.85 -22.00
CA ASP A 214 -0.50 1.74 -22.84
C ASP A 214 -0.25 0.86 -24.07
N ASN A 215 0.94 0.98 -24.69
CA ASN A 215 1.34 0.11 -25.80
C ASN A 215 1.53 -1.36 -25.35
N ASP A 216 2.03 -1.64 -24.14
CA ASP A 216 2.10 -3.01 -23.60
C ASP A 216 0.70 -3.64 -23.45
N LEU A 217 -0.28 -2.83 -23.02
CA LEU A 217 -1.69 -3.26 -22.93
C LEU A 217 -2.26 -3.56 -24.31
N LYS A 218 -1.95 -2.70 -25.31
CA LYS A 218 -2.34 -2.93 -26.71
C LYS A 218 -1.86 -4.29 -27.21
N GLN A 219 -0.58 -4.61 -26.99
CA GLN A 219 -0.02 -5.91 -27.39
C GLN A 219 -0.74 -7.09 -26.75
N ALA A 220 -1.17 -6.99 -25.48
CA ALA A 220 -1.92 -8.05 -24.83
C ALA A 220 -3.33 -8.21 -25.43
N LEU A 221 -4.00 -7.11 -25.75
CA LEU A 221 -5.32 -7.13 -26.40
C LEU A 221 -5.24 -7.65 -27.83
N ASP A 222 -4.21 -7.28 -28.57
CA ASP A 222 -3.97 -7.76 -29.94
C ASP A 222 -3.76 -9.28 -29.93
N ALA A 223 -2.93 -9.80 -29.02
CA ALA A 223 -2.73 -11.25 -28.85
C ALA A 223 -4.03 -12.00 -28.50
N LEU A 224 -4.88 -11.41 -27.66
CA LEU A 224 -6.19 -12.00 -27.34
C LEU A 224 -7.13 -12.03 -28.54
N LYS A 225 -7.08 -11.00 -29.41
CA LYS A 225 -7.85 -10.93 -30.67
C LYS A 225 -7.33 -11.95 -31.68
N GLU A 226 -6.01 -12.06 -31.83
CA GLU A 226 -5.35 -13.06 -32.71
C GLU A 226 -5.73 -14.49 -32.33
N ASP A 227 -5.86 -14.76 -31.02
CA ASP A 227 -6.30 -16.05 -30.50
C ASP A 227 -7.81 -16.29 -30.65
N GLY A 228 -8.59 -15.33 -31.18
CA GLY A 228 -10.04 -15.41 -31.37
C GLY A 228 -10.85 -15.39 -30.06
N LEU A 229 -10.27 -14.88 -28.95
CA LEU A 229 -10.86 -14.97 -27.61
C LEU A 229 -11.46 -13.66 -27.11
N TYR A 230 -11.35 -12.57 -27.88
CA TYR A 230 -11.73 -11.23 -27.44
C TYR A 230 -13.21 -11.11 -27.06
N GLU A 231 -14.11 -11.76 -27.85
CA GLU A 231 -15.56 -11.77 -27.61
C GLU A 231 -15.99 -12.83 -26.59
N ASP A 232 -15.06 -13.63 -26.10
CA ASP A 232 -15.29 -14.62 -25.05
C ASP A 232 -14.72 -14.23 -23.69
N THR A 233 -14.16 -13.00 -23.58
CA THR A 233 -13.36 -12.58 -22.44
C THR A 233 -13.89 -11.29 -21.83
N VAL A 234 -14.16 -11.30 -20.52
CA VAL A 234 -14.29 -10.10 -19.70
C VAL A 234 -12.89 -9.55 -19.47
N ILE A 235 -12.67 -8.30 -19.87
CA ILE A 235 -11.38 -7.62 -19.77
C ILE A 235 -11.48 -6.53 -18.71
N ILE A 236 -10.58 -6.59 -17.72
CA ILE A 236 -10.49 -5.63 -16.63
C ILE A 236 -9.14 -4.95 -16.72
N TYR A 237 -9.12 -3.62 -16.68
CA TYR A 237 -7.90 -2.82 -16.55
C TYR A 237 -7.94 -1.98 -15.28
N ASN A 238 -6.89 -2.05 -14.47
CA ASN A 238 -6.60 -1.11 -13.40
C ASN A 238 -5.09 -1.00 -13.15
N SER A 239 -4.68 0.01 -12.38
CA SER A 239 -3.33 0.09 -11.81
C SER A 239 -3.29 -0.53 -10.42
N ASP A 240 -2.09 -0.93 -9.93
CA ASP A 240 -1.95 -1.46 -8.58
C ASP A 240 -1.96 -0.37 -7.48
N HIS A 241 -1.70 0.87 -7.81
CA HIS A 241 -1.90 2.08 -6.99
C HIS A 241 -1.73 3.33 -7.86
N GLY A 242 -1.74 4.53 -7.24
CA GLY A 242 -1.57 5.79 -7.96
C GLY A 242 -0.16 6.04 -8.50
N GLY A 243 0.08 7.21 -9.05
CA GLY A 243 1.30 7.57 -9.79
C GLY A 243 2.58 7.64 -8.97
N VAL A 244 3.70 7.94 -9.64
CA VAL A 244 5.05 7.90 -9.05
C VAL A 244 5.62 9.25 -8.64
N MET A 245 4.99 10.34 -9.06
CA MET A 245 5.51 11.64 -8.68
C MET A 245 5.53 11.79 -7.16
N PRO A 246 6.50 12.49 -6.58
CA PRO A 246 6.60 12.64 -5.13
C PRO A 246 5.26 13.02 -4.49
N ARG A 247 4.91 12.47 -3.33
CA ARG A 247 3.63 12.58 -2.64
C ARG A 247 2.46 11.77 -3.28
N SER A 248 2.73 10.93 -4.30
CA SER A 248 1.72 10.01 -4.85
C SER A 248 1.90 8.60 -4.29
N LYS A 249 2.76 7.76 -4.89
CA LYS A 249 3.08 6.42 -4.37
C LYS A 249 3.51 6.48 -2.91
N ARG A 250 3.00 5.59 -2.08
CA ARG A 250 3.18 5.48 -0.62
C ARG A 250 2.34 6.47 0.21
N PHE A 251 1.57 7.36 -0.42
CA PHE A 251 0.78 8.37 0.30
C PHE A 251 -0.71 8.20 -0.03
N LEU A 252 -1.56 8.34 0.99
CA LEU A 252 -3.00 8.04 0.87
C LEU A 252 -3.82 9.16 0.20
N TYR A 253 -3.17 10.21 -0.29
CA TYR A 253 -3.84 11.28 -1.03
C TYR A 253 -4.40 10.77 -2.37
N SER A 254 -5.30 11.51 -2.99
CA SER A 254 -5.97 11.07 -4.24
C SER A 254 -4.97 10.69 -5.34
N SER A 255 -3.83 11.37 -5.45
CA SER A 255 -2.78 11.03 -6.41
C SER A 255 -2.13 9.65 -6.17
N GLY A 256 -2.21 9.12 -4.94
CA GLY A 256 -1.66 7.82 -4.55
C GLY A 256 -2.68 6.68 -4.52
N THR A 257 -3.96 6.99 -4.30
CA THR A 257 -5.00 5.97 -4.08
C THR A 257 -6.09 5.93 -5.14
N HIS A 258 -6.34 7.00 -5.90
CA HIS A 258 -7.40 7.03 -6.91
C HIS A 258 -6.89 6.43 -8.22
N CYS A 259 -7.30 5.20 -8.48
CA CYS A 259 -6.82 4.38 -9.59
C CYS A 259 -7.84 4.27 -10.73
N PRO A 260 -7.40 4.12 -11.98
CA PRO A 260 -8.31 3.80 -13.07
C PRO A 260 -8.87 2.39 -12.90
N LEU A 261 -10.14 2.20 -13.27
CA LEU A 261 -10.78 0.91 -13.43
C LEU A 261 -11.70 0.96 -14.64
N VAL A 262 -11.36 0.18 -15.65
CA VAL A 262 -12.15 0.01 -16.88
C VAL A 262 -12.46 -1.46 -17.08
N VAL A 263 -13.73 -1.78 -17.34
CA VAL A 263 -14.19 -3.15 -17.54
C VAL A 263 -14.92 -3.25 -18.88
N ARG A 264 -14.40 -4.10 -19.79
CA ARG A 264 -15.09 -4.48 -21.02
C ARG A 264 -15.75 -5.83 -20.84
N ILE A 265 -17.05 -5.90 -21.11
CA ILE A 265 -17.85 -7.13 -21.05
C ILE A 265 -18.48 -7.32 -22.43
N PRO A 266 -18.16 -8.41 -23.14
CA PRO A 266 -18.77 -8.74 -24.44
C PRO A 266 -20.29 -8.80 -24.37
N GLU A 267 -20.97 -8.47 -25.48
CA GLU A 267 -22.44 -8.41 -25.51
C GLU A 267 -23.10 -9.75 -25.18
N LYS A 268 -22.46 -10.89 -25.49
CA LYS A 268 -22.96 -12.21 -25.10
C LYS A 268 -23.10 -12.39 -23.58
N TYR A 269 -22.36 -11.60 -22.79
CA TYR A 269 -22.44 -11.54 -21.33
C TYR A 269 -23.15 -10.27 -20.83
N LYS A 270 -24.06 -9.70 -21.61
CA LYS A 270 -24.82 -8.47 -21.27
C LYS A 270 -25.52 -8.53 -19.92
N HIS A 271 -25.88 -9.70 -19.45
CA HIS A 271 -26.47 -9.92 -18.13
C HIS A 271 -25.53 -9.59 -16.97
N LEU A 272 -24.22 -9.36 -17.24
CA LEU A 272 -23.21 -8.94 -16.27
C LEU A 272 -22.90 -7.42 -16.36
N TRP A 273 -23.52 -6.68 -17.26
CA TRP A 273 -23.25 -5.26 -17.45
C TRP A 273 -23.64 -4.45 -16.22
N PRO A 274 -22.77 -3.55 -15.73
CA PRO A 274 -23.05 -2.70 -14.57
C PRO A 274 -23.92 -1.47 -14.93
N ALA A 275 -24.13 -1.19 -16.21
CA ALA A 275 -24.94 -0.09 -16.73
C ALA A 275 -25.62 -0.48 -18.05
N GLU A 276 -26.48 0.39 -18.58
CA GLU A 276 -27.35 0.08 -19.72
C GLU A 276 -26.57 -0.29 -21.01
N LYS A 277 -25.45 0.40 -21.25
CA LYS A 277 -24.65 0.22 -22.48
C LYS A 277 -23.17 0.55 -22.26
N PRO A 278 -22.25 -0.04 -23.07
CA PRO A 278 -20.85 0.34 -23.10
C PRO A 278 -20.64 1.84 -23.41
N GLY A 279 -19.48 2.37 -23.02
CA GLY A 279 -19.15 3.81 -23.09
C GLY A 279 -19.74 4.62 -21.94
N THR A 280 -20.39 3.96 -20.96
CA THR A 280 -21.00 4.62 -19.80
C THR A 280 -20.06 4.63 -18.61
N THR A 281 -20.16 5.68 -17.76
CA THR A 281 -19.50 5.72 -16.45
C THR A 281 -20.35 4.99 -15.42
N VAL A 282 -19.66 4.33 -14.47
CA VAL A 282 -20.25 3.69 -13.30
C VAL A 282 -19.79 4.46 -12.06
N ASP A 283 -20.74 5.10 -11.42
CA ASP A 283 -20.47 5.96 -10.26
C ASP A 283 -20.75 5.19 -8.96
N ARG A 284 -19.83 4.29 -8.64
CA ARG A 284 -19.87 3.53 -7.37
C ARG A 284 -18.47 3.49 -6.78
N ILE A 285 -18.37 3.40 -5.46
CA ILE A 285 -17.11 3.16 -4.77
C ILE A 285 -16.70 1.70 -4.97
N VAL A 286 -15.49 1.51 -5.51
CA VAL A 286 -14.82 0.21 -5.60
C VAL A 286 -13.52 0.28 -4.81
N SER A 287 -13.37 -0.60 -3.86
CA SER A 287 -12.15 -0.79 -3.10
C SER A 287 -11.35 -1.96 -3.66
N PHE A 288 -10.04 -1.89 -3.65
CA PHE A 288 -9.22 -2.98 -4.20
C PHE A 288 -9.42 -4.33 -3.50
N VAL A 289 -9.85 -4.34 -2.25
CA VAL A 289 -10.26 -5.56 -1.54
C VAL A 289 -11.50 -6.24 -2.15
N ASP A 290 -12.28 -5.51 -2.96
CA ASP A 290 -13.50 -6.00 -3.63
C ASP A 290 -13.18 -6.88 -4.84
N MET A 291 -12.00 -6.67 -5.44
CA MET A 291 -11.62 -7.30 -6.71
C MET A 291 -11.62 -8.83 -6.63
N PRO A 292 -10.91 -9.49 -5.68
CA PRO A 292 -10.86 -10.94 -5.64
C PRO A 292 -12.24 -11.59 -5.41
N LYS A 293 -13.07 -10.98 -4.55
CA LYS A 293 -14.44 -11.46 -4.30
C LYS A 293 -15.29 -11.40 -5.57
N THR A 294 -15.14 -10.31 -6.33
CA THR A 294 -15.83 -10.12 -7.62
C THR A 294 -15.35 -11.13 -8.67
N TRP A 295 -14.04 -11.41 -8.75
CA TRP A 295 -13.50 -12.40 -9.68
C TRP A 295 -14.04 -13.81 -9.40
N LEU A 296 -14.15 -14.18 -8.12
CA LEU A 296 -14.71 -15.46 -7.71
C LEU A 296 -16.21 -15.56 -8.06
N SER A 297 -16.99 -14.48 -7.84
CA SER A 297 -18.41 -14.42 -8.24
C SER A 297 -18.58 -14.57 -9.75
N LEU A 298 -17.82 -13.83 -10.57
CA LEU A 298 -17.86 -13.93 -12.04
C LEU A 298 -17.51 -15.34 -12.53
N ALA A 299 -16.61 -16.03 -11.86
CA ALA A 299 -16.20 -17.39 -12.16
C ALA A 299 -17.17 -18.46 -11.63
N GLY A 300 -18.16 -18.11 -10.81
CA GLY A 300 -19.01 -19.05 -10.09
C GLY A 300 -18.22 -19.93 -9.11
N ALA A 301 -17.14 -19.39 -8.55
CA ALA A 301 -16.29 -20.07 -7.58
C ALA A 301 -16.80 -19.87 -6.15
N GLU A 302 -16.36 -20.74 -5.24
CA GLU A 302 -16.62 -20.59 -3.79
C GLU A 302 -15.97 -19.30 -3.26
N ILE A 303 -16.71 -18.54 -2.45
CA ILE A 303 -16.23 -17.33 -1.79
C ILE A 303 -16.12 -17.59 -0.28
N PRO A 304 -14.92 -17.71 0.30
CA PRO A 304 -14.74 -17.90 1.74
C PRO A 304 -15.21 -16.68 2.55
N GLY A 305 -15.71 -16.91 3.77
CA GLY A 305 -16.13 -15.86 4.69
C GLY A 305 -15.00 -14.93 5.18
N THR A 306 -13.74 -15.25 4.87
CA THR A 306 -12.58 -14.39 5.17
C THR A 306 -12.40 -13.23 4.19
N PHE A 307 -13.09 -13.26 3.03
CA PHE A 307 -13.03 -12.18 2.05
C PHE A 307 -13.83 -10.96 2.55
N GLN A 308 -13.17 -9.81 2.66
CA GLN A 308 -13.69 -8.61 3.32
C GLN A 308 -14.27 -7.56 2.35
N GLY A 309 -14.09 -7.77 1.05
CA GLY A 309 -14.62 -6.88 0.02
C GLY A 309 -16.09 -7.13 -0.30
N THR A 310 -16.62 -6.31 -1.23
CA THR A 310 -17.97 -6.42 -1.82
C THR A 310 -17.88 -6.87 -3.28
N ILE A 311 -18.95 -7.51 -3.79
CA ILE A 311 -19.05 -7.84 -5.21
C ILE A 311 -19.58 -6.60 -5.94
N PHE A 312 -18.74 -5.98 -6.77
CA PHE A 312 -19.09 -4.74 -7.46
C PHE A 312 -19.57 -4.93 -8.91
N LEU A 313 -19.53 -6.16 -9.42
CA LEU A 313 -19.83 -6.47 -10.82
C LEU A 313 -20.48 -7.86 -10.95
N GLY A 314 -21.43 -7.99 -11.88
CA GLY A 314 -22.08 -9.24 -12.23
C GLY A 314 -23.44 -9.42 -11.54
N LYS A 315 -24.00 -10.65 -11.68
CA LYS A 315 -25.37 -10.94 -11.22
C LYS A 315 -25.55 -10.90 -9.69
N ASP A 316 -24.47 -11.14 -8.95
CA ASP A 316 -24.46 -11.21 -7.49
C ASP A 316 -23.94 -9.90 -6.89
N MET A 317 -24.02 -8.78 -7.63
CA MET A 317 -23.56 -7.47 -7.19
C MET A 317 -24.21 -7.07 -5.85
N GLU A 318 -23.37 -6.67 -4.89
CA GLU A 318 -23.78 -6.22 -3.56
C GLU A 318 -24.04 -4.69 -3.55
N PRO A 319 -24.75 -4.14 -2.55
CA PRO A 319 -24.95 -2.69 -2.41
C PRO A 319 -23.64 -1.90 -2.44
N ASP A 320 -23.71 -0.65 -2.88
CA ASP A 320 -22.57 0.27 -2.86
C ASP A 320 -22.12 0.51 -1.43
N PRO A 321 -20.82 0.44 -1.13
CA PRO A 321 -20.32 0.82 0.18
C PRO A 321 -20.35 2.34 0.36
N ASP A 322 -20.73 2.79 1.56
CA ASP A 322 -20.73 4.23 1.92
C ASP A 322 -19.31 4.79 1.92
N TYR A 323 -18.33 3.96 2.29
CA TYR A 323 -16.95 4.39 2.50
C TYR A 323 -15.93 3.37 2.00
N HIS A 324 -14.82 3.92 1.48
CA HIS A 324 -13.57 3.21 1.25
C HIS A 324 -12.58 3.52 2.37
N LEU A 325 -11.80 2.50 2.81
CA LEU A 325 -10.71 2.66 3.78
C LEU A 325 -9.35 2.39 3.11
N SER A 326 -8.39 3.30 3.34
CA SER A 326 -6.97 3.08 3.04
C SER A 326 -6.11 3.20 4.29
N PHE A 327 -4.95 2.55 4.25
CA PHE A 327 -3.98 2.55 5.33
C PHE A 327 -2.56 2.76 4.81
N ARG A 328 -1.74 3.45 5.58
CA ARG A 328 -0.30 3.53 5.36
C ARG A 328 0.41 3.05 6.61
N GLU A 329 1.40 2.21 6.38
CA GLU A 329 2.33 1.71 7.38
C GLU A 329 3.76 1.93 6.90
N ARG A 330 4.72 1.13 7.40
CA ARG A 330 6.08 1.22 6.91
C ARG A 330 6.14 0.99 5.40
N ALA A 331 6.69 1.99 4.71
CA ALA A 331 7.05 1.90 3.30
C ALA A 331 8.59 1.95 3.17
N ASP A 332 9.17 0.94 2.51
CA ASP A 332 10.62 0.76 2.43
C ASP A 332 11.31 0.86 3.82
N GLU A 333 12.19 1.82 4.07
CA GLU A 333 12.86 2.04 5.35
C GLU A 333 12.11 2.97 6.32
N ARG A 334 11.03 3.64 5.89
CA ARG A 334 10.35 4.66 6.70
C ARG A 334 9.11 4.16 7.39
N CYS A 335 9.09 4.31 8.70
CA CYS A 335 7.90 4.11 9.51
C CYS A 335 6.92 5.26 9.28
N ASP A 336 5.65 4.90 9.15
CA ASP A 336 4.55 5.86 9.15
C ASP A 336 3.27 5.17 9.63
N PHE A 337 2.25 5.96 9.94
CA PHE A 337 1.01 5.47 10.52
C PHE A 337 -0.12 6.39 10.13
N VAL A 338 -0.87 6.03 9.09
CA VAL A 338 -2.00 6.83 8.62
C VAL A 338 -3.18 5.92 8.31
N ARG A 339 -4.37 6.37 8.63
CA ARG A 339 -5.63 5.82 8.10
C ARG A 339 -6.37 6.91 7.35
N MET A 340 -6.99 6.53 6.27
CA MET A 340 -7.87 7.41 5.50
C MET A 340 -9.18 6.70 5.23
N ILE A 341 -10.29 7.38 5.49
CA ILE A 341 -11.62 6.97 5.06
C ILE A 341 -12.18 8.02 4.11
N ARG A 342 -12.84 7.58 3.06
CA ARG A 342 -13.47 8.48 2.10
C ARG A 342 -14.79 7.96 1.57
N ASP A 343 -15.67 8.87 1.25
CA ASP A 343 -16.80 8.65 0.34
C ASP A 343 -16.47 9.15 -1.08
N GLN A 344 -17.47 9.39 -1.91
CA GLN A 344 -17.26 9.90 -3.28
C GLN A 344 -16.72 11.34 -3.31
N GLN A 345 -16.99 12.15 -2.30
CA GLN A 345 -16.63 13.57 -2.26
C GLN A 345 -15.56 13.89 -1.24
N PHE A 346 -15.67 13.38 -0.01
CA PHE A 346 -14.82 13.78 1.09
C PHE A 346 -13.85 12.69 1.49
N ALA A 347 -12.68 13.10 1.98
CA ALA A 347 -11.68 12.21 2.57
C ALA A 347 -11.23 12.75 3.94
N TYR A 348 -11.33 11.91 4.97
CA TYR A 348 -10.83 12.17 6.32
C TYR A 348 -9.60 11.31 6.59
N TYR A 349 -8.54 11.93 7.10
CA TYR A 349 -7.26 11.31 7.43
C TYR A 349 -6.98 11.42 8.92
N LYS A 350 -6.45 10.34 9.49
CA LYS A 350 -5.90 10.32 10.84
C LYS A 350 -4.42 9.96 10.79
N ASN A 351 -3.57 10.92 11.14
CA ASN A 351 -2.13 10.77 11.21
C ASN A 351 -1.75 10.38 12.64
N TYR A 352 -1.35 9.15 12.85
CA TYR A 352 -0.95 8.62 14.15
C TYR A 352 0.48 9.03 14.56
N MET A 353 1.24 9.57 13.61
CA MET A 353 2.62 10.07 13.80
C MET A 353 2.74 11.53 13.32
N PRO A 354 2.02 12.48 13.94
CA PRO A 354 2.02 13.87 13.49
C PRO A 354 3.36 14.58 13.72
N TYR A 355 4.22 14.06 14.58
CA TYR A 355 5.58 14.56 14.80
C TYR A 355 6.53 14.31 13.63
N ALA A 356 6.24 13.36 12.75
CA ALA A 356 7.03 13.05 11.57
C ALA A 356 6.47 13.76 10.32
N PRO A 357 7.31 14.28 9.41
CA PRO A 357 6.86 14.81 8.13
C PRO A 357 6.34 13.68 7.23
N ALA A 358 5.52 14.01 6.22
CA ALA A 358 5.14 13.07 5.18
C ALA A 358 6.35 12.75 4.26
N GLY A 359 7.12 13.78 3.91
CA GLY A 359 8.27 13.73 3.02
C GLY A 359 9.56 13.25 3.70
N GLN A 360 9.51 12.09 4.35
CA GLN A 360 10.70 11.44 4.88
C GLN A 360 11.57 10.92 3.76
N TYR A 361 12.89 10.98 3.92
CA TYR A 361 13.84 10.44 2.94
C TYR A 361 13.60 8.94 2.71
N LEU A 362 13.36 8.59 1.46
CA LEU A 362 13.22 7.21 0.98
C LEU A 362 14.26 7.02 -0.13
N ALA A 363 15.26 6.18 0.09
CA ALA A 363 16.37 6.01 -0.84
C ALA A 363 15.92 5.67 -2.27
N TYR A 364 14.80 4.97 -2.41
CA TYR A 364 14.25 4.62 -3.71
C TYR A 364 13.54 5.80 -4.38
N LEU A 365 12.72 6.56 -3.65
CA LEU A 365 12.01 7.75 -4.15
C LEU A 365 12.98 8.88 -4.52
N TRP A 366 14.07 9.05 -3.76
CA TRP A 366 15.09 10.09 -4.01
C TRP A 366 15.93 9.84 -5.27
N ARG A 367 15.78 8.68 -5.95
CA ARG A 367 16.36 8.43 -7.28
C ARG A 367 15.64 9.17 -8.40
N ALA A 368 14.38 9.59 -8.21
CA ALA A 368 13.67 10.48 -9.11
C ALA A 368 14.14 11.91 -8.85
N GLN A 369 14.70 12.58 -9.86
CA GLN A 369 15.35 13.89 -9.71
C GLN A 369 14.41 14.98 -9.18
N ALA A 370 13.11 14.84 -9.38
CA ALA A 370 12.09 15.73 -8.82
C ALA A 370 12.15 15.80 -7.29
N THR A 371 12.41 14.69 -6.60
CA THR A 371 12.35 14.61 -5.13
C THR A 371 13.49 15.37 -4.46
N PRO A 372 14.78 15.10 -4.75
CA PRO A 372 15.88 15.86 -4.14
C PRO A 372 15.89 17.35 -4.57
N ALA A 373 15.40 17.67 -5.77
CA ALA A 373 15.27 19.05 -6.19
C ALA A 373 14.21 19.81 -5.39
N TRP A 374 13.08 19.14 -5.10
CA TRP A 374 12.02 19.71 -4.26
C TRP A 374 12.50 19.88 -2.80
N GLU A 375 13.16 18.86 -2.23
CA GLU A 375 13.76 18.91 -0.90
C GLU A 375 14.74 20.09 -0.79
N LYS A 376 15.68 20.22 -1.74
CA LYS A 376 16.64 21.34 -1.79
C LYS A 376 15.93 22.71 -1.85
N HIS A 377 14.91 22.83 -2.69
CA HIS A 377 14.13 24.07 -2.82
C HIS A 377 13.43 24.43 -1.50
N HIS A 378 12.98 23.43 -0.74
CA HIS A 378 12.44 23.61 0.60
C HIS A 378 13.50 24.05 1.61
N GLN A 379 14.65 23.38 1.65
CA GLN A 379 15.77 23.71 2.55
C GLN A 379 16.31 25.12 2.30
N GLU A 380 16.25 25.61 1.05
CA GLU A 380 16.60 26.98 0.69
C GLU A 380 15.52 28.02 1.07
N GLY A 381 14.43 27.61 1.74
CA GLY A 381 13.33 28.49 2.17
C GLY A 381 12.47 29.05 1.02
N LYS A 382 12.51 28.44 -0.17
CA LYS A 382 11.83 28.93 -1.38
C LYS A 382 10.43 28.35 -1.59
N THR A 383 10.00 27.39 -0.76
CA THR A 383 8.66 26.82 -0.81
C THR A 383 7.62 27.72 -0.11
N ASN A 384 6.39 27.71 -0.61
CA ASN A 384 5.25 28.33 0.06
C ASN A 384 4.58 27.35 1.05
N GLU A 385 3.43 27.73 1.60
CA GLU A 385 2.71 26.89 2.56
C GLU A 385 2.30 25.54 1.96
N ILE A 386 1.81 25.49 0.73
CA ILE A 386 1.37 24.28 0.06
C ILE A 386 2.56 23.41 -0.34
N THR A 387 3.55 23.98 -1.05
CA THR A 387 4.69 23.25 -1.57
C THR A 387 5.71 22.87 -0.49
N GLY A 388 5.68 23.48 0.70
CA GLY A 388 6.54 23.14 1.84
C GLY A 388 5.93 22.16 2.82
N ARG A 389 4.61 21.94 2.79
CA ARG A 389 3.90 21.10 3.77
C ARG A 389 4.42 19.66 3.80
N PHE A 390 4.84 19.14 2.68
CA PHE A 390 5.35 17.77 2.56
C PHE A 390 6.53 17.46 3.49
N PHE A 391 7.39 18.46 3.73
CA PHE A 391 8.61 18.32 4.53
C PHE A 391 8.47 18.81 5.98
N ARG A 392 7.29 19.21 6.39
CA ARG A 392 7.01 19.70 7.76
C ARG A 392 6.24 18.66 8.58
N PRO A 393 6.33 18.70 9.93
CA PRO A 393 5.45 17.92 10.80
C PRO A 393 3.98 18.10 10.42
N ARG A 394 3.19 17.04 10.60
CA ARG A 394 1.78 17.01 10.19
C ARG A 394 0.85 17.40 11.33
N VAL A 395 -0.39 17.69 10.99
CA VAL A 395 -1.49 17.71 11.96
C VAL A 395 -2.00 16.30 12.20
N SER A 396 -2.64 16.05 13.36
CA SER A 396 -3.20 14.73 13.68
C SER A 396 -4.35 14.34 12.76
N GLU A 397 -5.09 15.31 12.24
CA GLU A 397 -6.27 15.07 11.43
C GLU A 397 -6.30 16.00 10.21
N GLU A 398 -6.75 15.45 9.07
CA GLU A 398 -6.94 16.22 7.83
C GLU A 398 -8.29 15.86 7.22
N PHE A 399 -8.93 16.84 6.55
CA PHE A 399 -10.20 16.65 5.86
C PHE A 399 -10.23 17.43 4.56
N TYR A 400 -10.62 16.78 3.46
CA TYR A 400 -10.57 17.37 2.12
C TYR A 400 -11.86 17.11 1.34
N ASP A 401 -12.33 18.10 0.55
CA ASP A 401 -13.29 17.92 -0.54
C ASP A 401 -12.52 17.49 -1.80
N THR A 402 -12.44 16.20 -2.06
CA THR A 402 -11.59 15.62 -3.11
C THR A 402 -12.10 15.86 -4.53
N VAL A 403 -13.34 16.34 -4.68
CA VAL A 403 -13.90 16.74 -5.96
C VAL A 403 -13.40 18.13 -6.36
N LYS A 404 -13.35 19.06 -5.39
CA LYS A 404 -12.86 20.42 -5.62
C LYS A 404 -11.34 20.53 -5.50
N ASP A 405 -10.73 19.67 -4.69
CA ASP A 405 -9.32 19.65 -4.34
C ASP A 405 -8.75 18.25 -4.51
N PHE A 406 -8.60 17.80 -5.77
CA PHE A 406 -8.00 16.49 -6.07
C PHE A 406 -6.60 16.33 -5.45
N ASP A 407 -5.84 17.42 -5.39
CA ASP A 407 -4.47 17.41 -4.87
C ASP A 407 -4.38 17.37 -3.34
N ASN A 408 -5.50 17.47 -2.62
CA ASN A 408 -5.58 17.45 -1.16
C ASN A 408 -4.63 18.49 -0.52
N VAL A 409 -4.75 19.74 -0.93
CA VAL A 409 -3.90 20.86 -0.45
C VAL A 409 -4.65 21.84 0.46
N HIS A 410 -5.97 21.82 0.46
CA HIS A 410 -6.82 22.69 1.29
C HIS A 410 -7.46 21.89 2.42
N ASN A 411 -6.78 21.81 3.57
CA ASN A 411 -7.28 21.08 4.73
C ASN A 411 -8.46 21.81 5.38
N LEU A 412 -9.64 21.19 5.36
CA LEU A 412 -10.91 21.72 5.89
C LEU A 412 -11.24 21.24 7.30
N ILE A 413 -10.30 20.62 8.02
CA ILE A 413 -10.56 20.01 9.35
C ILE A 413 -11.11 21.01 10.37
N GLY A 414 -10.73 22.28 10.29
CA GLY A 414 -11.18 23.36 11.16
C GLY A 414 -12.40 24.13 10.63
N ASP A 415 -12.97 23.76 9.48
CA ASP A 415 -14.10 24.48 8.91
C ASP A 415 -15.41 24.12 9.63
N PRO A 416 -16.12 25.09 10.24
CA PRO A 416 -17.37 24.84 10.96
C PRO A 416 -18.48 24.17 10.12
N ARG A 417 -18.45 24.39 8.80
CA ARG A 417 -19.46 23.85 7.86
C ARG A 417 -19.36 22.34 7.69
N HIS A 418 -18.24 21.73 8.05
CA HIS A 418 -17.97 20.32 7.82
C HIS A 418 -17.89 19.49 9.10
N GLN A 419 -18.09 20.07 10.29
CA GLN A 419 -17.86 19.37 11.56
C GLN A 419 -18.76 18.14 11.75
N GLU A 420 -20.02 18.19 11.30
CA GLU A 420 -20.95 17.05 11.34
C GLU A 420 -20.42 15.89 10.47
N LYS A 421 -20.03 16.19 9.22
CA LYS A 421 -19.46 15.18 8.30
C LYS A 421 -18.14 14.63 8.80
N ILE A 422 -17.30 15.46 9.38
CA ILE A 422 -16.04 15.02 10.02
C ILE A 422 -16.32 14.04 11.16
N ALA A 423 -17.29 14.35 12.03
CA ALA A 423 -17.65 13.48 13.15
C ALA A 423 -18.22 12.14 12.67
N GLU A 424 -19.07 12.14 11.64
CA GLU A 424 -19.59 10.94 10.99
C GLU A 424 -18.44 10.06 10.46
N MET A 425 -17.48 10.66 9.72
CA MET A 425 -16.37 9.92 9.12
C MET A 425 -15.37 9.39 10.18
N LYS A 426 -15.17 10.11 11.28
CA LYS A 426 -14.41 9.61 12.44
C LYS A 426 -15.03 8.34 13.01
N GLN A 427 -16.34 8.35 13.22
CA GLN A 427 -17.07 7.19 13.73
C GLN A 427 -17.01 6.02 12.74
N ALA A 428 -17.19 6.28 11.45
CA ALA A 428 -17.11 5.28 10.40
C ALA A 428 -15.69 4.66 10.32
N MET A 429 -14.63 5.47 10.45
CA MET A 429 -13.25 4.99 10.49
C MET A 429 -13.02 4.06 11.70
N ARG A 430 -13.40 4.51 12.91
CA ARG A 430 -13.24 3.69 14.11
C ARG A 430 -13.99 2.36 14.00
N LYS A 431 -15.25 2.40 13.52
CA LYS A 431 -16.03 1.19 13.27
C LYS A 431 -15.32 0.23 12.32
N LYS A 432 -14.82 0.74 11.20
CA LYS A 432 -14.06 -0.07 10.22
C LYS A 432 -12.77 -0.64 10.81
N GLN A 433 -12.02 0.10 11.62
CA GLN A 433 -10.82 -0.41 12.28
C GLN A 433 -11.14 -1.57 13.22
N LEU A 434 -12.23 -1.49 13.99
CA LEU A 434 -12.69 -2.57 14.89
C LEU A 434 -13.16 -3.80 14.07
N GLU A 435 -13.99 -3.61 13.05
CA GLU A 435 -14.49 -4.69 12.17
C GLU A 435 -13.35 -5.44 11.47
N LEU A 436 -12.30 -4.73 11.07
CA LEU A 436 -11.16 -5.27 10.36
C LEU A 436 -10.07 -5.82 11.28
N TYR A 437 -10.19 -5.69 12.59
CA TYR A 437 -9.12 -6.06 13.53
C TYR A 437 -7.80 -5.37 13.18
N ASP A 438 -7.80 -4.03 13.05
CA ASP A 438 -6.66 -3.24 12.61
C ASP A 438 -5.42 -3.49 13.47
N SER A 439 -4.46 -4.24 12.92
CA SER A 439 -3.20 -4.58 13.60
C SER A 439 -2.22 -3.40 13.71
N GLY A 440 -2.51 -2.28 13.02
CA GLY A 440 -1.57 -1.19 12.86
C GLY A 440 -1.56 -0.16 13.99
N LEU A 441 -2.12 -0.41 15.17
CA LEU A 441 -2.10 0.55 16.29
C LEU A 441 -0.84 0.49 17.15
N LEU A 442 0.08 -0.42 16.84
CA LEU A 442 1.38 -0.58 17.50
C LEU A 442 2.51 -0.56 16.46
N PRO A 443 3.73 -0.14 16.83
CA PRO A 443 4.91 -0.27 15.97
C PRO A 443 5.12 -1.70 15.46
N GLU A 444 5.66 -1.84 14.24
CA GLU A 444 5.86 -3.15 13.59
C GLU A 444 6.66 -4.12 14.47
N SER A 445 7.75 -3.67 15.09
CA SER A 445 8.59 -4.49 15.98
C SER A 445 7.82 -4.99 17.20
N MET A 446 6.99 -4.15 17.82
CA MET A 446 6.17 -4.53 18.96
C MET A 446 5.13 -5.59 18.59
N ARG A 447 4.44 -5.43 17.44
CA ARG A 447 3.49 -6.43 16.95
C ARG A 447 4.15 -7.78 16.68
N MET A 448 5.31 -7.75 16.02
CA MET A 448 6.06 -8.97 15.70
C MET A 448 6.56 -9.67 16.94
N ARG A 449 7.08 -8.93 17.91
CA ARG A 449 7.53 -9.47 19.20
C ARG A 449 6.38 -10.16 19.94
N ARG A 450 5.25 -9.47 20.11
CA ARG A 450 4.06 -10.02 20.77
C ARG A 450 3.53 -11.29 20.10
N ALA A 451 3.39 -11.30 18.78
CA ALA A 451 2.96 -12.47 18.03
C ALA A 451 3.92 -13.65 18.24
N SER A 452 5.23 -13.40 18.23
CA SER A 452 6.27 -14.40 18.46
C SER A 452 6.24 -14.94 19.90
N GLU A 453 6.10 -14.09 20.92
CA GLU A 453 6.00 -14.47 22.34
C GLU A 453 4.80 -15.38 22.60
N HIS A 454 3.70 -15.15 21.91
CA HIS A 454 2.50 -15.97 22.00
C HIS A 454 2.50 -17.19 21.06
N GLY A 455 3.51 -17.33 20.17
CA GLY A 455 3.57 -18.43 19.20
C GLY A 455 2.42 -18.44 18.19
N VAL A 456 1.89 -17.28 17.82
CA VAL A 456 0.76 -17.11 16.90
C VAL A 456 1.11 -16.17 15.75
N THR A 457 0.30 -16.19 14.69
CA THR A 457 0.36 -15.16 13.63
C THR A 457 -0.25 -13.84 14.11
N ILE A 458 0.08 -12.72 13.43
CA ILE A 458 -0.56 -11.43 13.72
C ILE A 458 -2.08 -11.53 13.48
N TYR A 459 -2.51 -12.28 12.46
CA TYR A 459 -3.93 -12.53 12.20
C TYR A 459 -4.66 -13.12 13.42
N GLU A 460 -4.08 -14.12 14.06
CA GLU A 460 -4.64 -14.76 15.24
C GLU A 460 -4.55 -13.84 16.48
N MET A 461 -3.43 -13.16 16.64
CA MET A 461 -3.21 -12.24 17.76
C MET A 461 -4.26 -11.14 17.83
N VAL A 462 -4.53 -10.46 16.72
CA VAL A 462 -5.43 -9.28 16.71
C VAL A 462 -6.90 -9.65 16.89
N ARG A 463 -7.24 -10.93 16.81
CA ARG A 463 -8.60 -11.45 17.05
C ARG A 463 -8.80 -11.92 18.49
N ASP A 464 -7.74 -11.89 19.29
CA ASP A 464 -7.81 -12.18 20.72
C ASP A 464 -7.66 -10.86 21.52
N PRO A 465 -8.74 -10.31 22.11
CA PRO A 465 -8.69 -9.04 22.82
C PRO A 465 -7.81 -9.07 24.09
N LYS A 466 -7.43 -10.26 24.59
CA LYS A 466 -6.47 -10.37 25.67
C LYS A 466 -5.02 -10.16 25.21
N ARG A 467 -4.75 -10.42 23.92
CA ARG A 467 -3.42 -10.27 23.32
C ARG A 467 -3.27 -8.95 22.60
N TYR A 468 -4.40 -8.41 22.09
CA TYR A 468 -4.43 -7.17 21.33
C TYR A 468 -5.74 -6.42 21.62
N PRO A 469 -5.83 -5.67 22.72
CA PRO A 469 -7.02 -4.90 23.11
C PRO A 469 -7.19 -3.67 22.21
N LEU A 470 -7.58 -3.89 20.94
CA LEU A 470 -7.65 -2.88 19.90
C LEU A 470 -8.44 -1.63 20.30
N GLU A 471 -9.58 -1.81 20.99
CA GLU A 471 -10.41 -0.67 21.42
C GLU A 471 -9.66 0.22 22.41
N SER A 472 -8.95 -0.38 23.37
CA SER A 472 -8.10 0.36 24.33
C SER A 472 -6.95 1.10 23.63
N TYR A 473 -6.36 0.49 22.57
CA TYR A 473 -5.32 1.17 21.78
C TYR A 473 -5.88 2.35 21.00
N LEU A 474 -7.09 2.23 20.45
CA LEU A 474 -7.75 3.34 19.76
C LEU A 474 -8.03 4.50 20.73
N ASP A 475 -8.52 4.20 21.94
CA ASP A 475 -8.78 5.20 22.98
C ASP A 475 -7.49 5.90 23.45
N ALA A 476 -6.42 5.12 23.70
CA ALA A 476 -5.13 5.64 24.10
C ALA A 476 -4.49 6.52 23.00
N ALA A 477 -4.62 6.09 21.73
CA ALA A 477 -4.17 6.87 20.58
C ALA A 477 -4.96 8.17 20.42
N ASP A 478 -6.28 8.14 20.59
CA ASP A 478 -7.13 9.33 20.52
C ASP A 478 -6.75 10.34 21.60
N MET A 479 -6.54 9.87 22.83
CA MET A 479 -6.08 10.69 23.95
C MET A 479 -4.70 11.33 23.67
N ALA A 480 -3.76 10.54 23.17
CA ALA A 480 -2.41 11.04 22.83
C ALA A 480 -2.44 12.10 21.72
N LEU A 481 -3.22 11.85 20.67
CA LEU A 481 -3.30 12.71 19.48
C LEU A 481 -4.11 14.00 19.69
N ALA A 482 -4.94 14.06 20.73
CA ALA A 482 -5.70 15.25 21.10
C ALA A 482 -4.79 16.43 21.48
N ARG A 483 -3.57 16.17 21.94
CA ARG A 483 -2.60 17.19 22.42
C ARG A 483 -3.22 18.13 23.47
N ASP A 484 -4.12 17.60 24.26
CA ASP A 484 -4.81 18.34 25.32
C ASP A 484 -4.07 18.11 26.64
N LYS A 485 -3.59 19.19 27.24
CA LYS A 485 -2.90 19.15 28.55
C LYS A 485 -3.77 18.58 29.67
N ASP A 486 -5.09 18.67 29.54
CA ASP A 486 -6.02 18.13 30.53
C ASP A 486 -5.97 16.60 30.56
N ASN A 487 -5.44 15.95 29.51
CA ASN A 487 -5.16 14.51 29.47
C ASN A 487 -3.87 14.10 30.21
N LEU A 488 -3.03 15.03 30.67
CA LEU A 488 -1.75 14.74 31.32
C LEU A 488 -1.85 13.71 32.46
N PRO A 489 -2.79 13.81 33.42
CA PRO A 489 -2.91 12.82 34.50
C PRO A 489 -3.24 11.40 33.98
N ALA A 490 -4.05 11.31 32.92
CA ALA A 490 -4.41 10.03 32.31
C ALA A 490 -3.24 9.41 31.54
N LEU A 491 -2.45 10.24 30.83
CA LEU A 491 -1.23 9.80 30.15
C LEU A 491 -0.19 9.29 31.16
N VAL A 492 0.03 10.01 32.27
CA VAL A 492 0.92 9.57 33.35
C VAL A 492 0.48 8.25 33.95
N LYS A 493 -0.83 8.07 34.18
CA LYS A 493 -1.38 6.79 34.62
C LYS A 493 -1.11 5.68 33.59
N GLY A 494 -1.29 5.97 32.29
CA GLY A 494 -1.03 5.05 31.19
C GLY A 494 0.43 4.59 31.12
N MET A 495 1.39 5.39 31.58
CA MET A 495 2.81 4.99 31.66
C MET A 495 3.07 3.86 32.68
N ALA A 496 2.14 3.57 33.57
CA ALA A 496 2.23 2.49 34.57
C ALA A 496 1.34 1.28 34.20
N ASP A 497 0.76 1.24 33.00
CA ASP A 497 -0.09 0.13 32.55
C ASP A 497 0.74 -1.15 32.32
N ASP A 498 0.15 -2.30 32.58
CA ASP A 498 0.79 -3.60 32.32
C ASP A 498 1.01 -3.83 30.82
N ASP A 499 0.13 -3.32 29.96
CA ASP A 499 0.23 -3.41 28.50
C ASP A 499 1.20 -2.37 27.93
N ASP A 500 2.28 -2.83 27.30
CA ASP A 500 3.28 -1.94 26.72
C ASP A 500 2.76 -1.12 25.50
N GLY A 501 1.67 -1.52 24.86
CA GLY A 501 1.00 -0.74 23.82
C GLY A 501 0.26 0.48 24.40
N ILE A 502 -0.32 0.34 25.60
CA ILE A 502 -0.90 1.48 26.31
C ILE A 502 0.22 2.42 26.76
N ARG A 503 1.33 1.89 27.34
CA ARG A 503 2.49 2.70 27.70
C ARG A 503 3.11 3.41 26.50
N TYR A 504 3.14 2.75 25.33
CA TYR A 504 3.59 3.36 24.07
C TYR A 504 2.73 4.58 23.70
N TRP A 505 1.41 4.46 23.71
CA TRP A 505 0.54 5.60 23.40
C TRP A 505 0.60 6.68 24.48
N ALA A 506 0.77 6.32 25.73
CA ALA A 506 0.97 7.27 26.82
C ALA A 506 2.22 8.13 26.62
N VAL A 507 3.38 7.50 26.32
CA VAL A 507 4.61 8.25 26.05
C VAL A 507 4.53 9.07 24.78
N VAL A 508 3.82 8.61 23.74
CA VAL A 508 3.53 9.41 22.53
C VAL A 508 2.72 10.66 22.91
N GLY A 509 1.70 10.52 23.77
CA GLY A 509 0.92 11.65 24.27
C GLY A 509 1.79 12.67 25.02
N LEU A 510 2.65 12.21 25.95
CA LEU A 510 3.60 13.08 26.64
C LEU A 510 4.58 13.76 25.67
N HIS A 511 5.05 13.05 24.63
CA HIS A 511 5.88 13.63 23.58
C HIS A 511 5.19 14.77 22.83
N LEU A 512 3.90 14.60 22.52
CA LEU A 512 3.10 15.57 21.79
C LEU A 512 2.65 16.77 22.62
N LEU A 513 2.61 16.64 23.95
CA LEU A 513 2.37 17.74 24.89
C LEU A 513 3.60 18.67 25.03
N GLU A 514 4.78 18.22 24.59
CA GLU A 514 6.01 19.02 24.62
C GLU A 514 6.29 19.62 26.02
N LYS A 515 6.43 20.95 26.13
CA LYS A 515 6.71 21.64 27.39
C LYS A 515 5.63 21.43 28.47
N ASP A 516 4.41 21.14 28.09
CA ASP A 516 3.32 20.89 29.05
C ASP A 516 3.50 19.56 29.80
N ALA A 517 4.35 18.66 29.29
CA ALA A 517 4.78 17.45 29.99
C ALA A 517 6.04 17.63 30.87
N ALA A 518 6.57 18.86 31.00
CA ALA A 518 7.83 19.09 31.72
C ALA A 518 7.80 18.73 33.24
N SER A 519 6.61 18.69 33.86
CA SER A 519 6.44 18.21 35.25
C SER A 519 6.66 16.72 35.38
N GLU A 520 6.59 15.94 34.30
CA GLU A 520 6.57 14.47 34.28
C GLU A 520 7.94 13.87 33.92
N VAL A 521 9.02 14.63 34.06
CA VAL A 521 10.39 14.19 33.73
C VAL A 521 10.76 12.90 34.49
N ASP A 522 10.38 12.77 35.76
CA ASP A 522 10.70 11.59 36.57
C ASP A 522 10.01 10.30 36.03
N VAL A 523 8.77 10.43 35.52
CA VAL A 523 8.06 9.33 34.87
C VAL A 523 8.76 8.93 33.57
N LEU A 524 9.19 9.89 32.78
CA LEU A 524 9.92 9.67 31.53
C LEU A 524 11.32 9.06 31.78
N GLU A 525 12.03 9.49 32.84
CA GLU A 525 13.32 8.92 33.23
C GLU A 525 13.17 7.44 33.67
N LYS A 526 12.11 7.11 34.41
CA LYS A 526 11.79 5.72 34.74
C LYS A 526 11.50 4.89 33.50
N ALA A 527 10.85 5.45 32.50
CA ALA A 527 10.54 4.78 31.25
C ALA A 527 11.77 4.45 30.39
N LEU A 528 12.96 4.99 30.69
CA LEU A 528 14.21 4.57 30.04
C LEU A 528 14.61 3.13 30.39
N GLU A 529 14.02 2.55 31.44
CA GLU A 529 14.23 1.17 31.88
C GLU A 529 13.01 0.27 31.54
N ASP A 530 12.08 0.75 30.70
CA ASP A 530 10.90 -0.03 30.29
C ASP A 530 11.29 -1.35 29.62
N SER A 531 10.44 -2.36 29.72
CA SER A 531 10.64 -3.65 29.04
C SER A 531 10.51 -3.53 27.50
N SER A 532 9.80 -2.52 27.01
CA SER A 532 9.64 -2.23 25.56
C SER A 532 10.66 -1.21 25.08
N ASP A 533 11.44 -1.59 24.08
CA ASP A 533 12.40 -0.67 23.46
C ASP A 533 11.70 0.50 22.75
N GLU A 534 10.50 0.31 22.22
CA GLU A 534 9.73 1.37 21.59
C GLU A 534 9.31 2.44 22.61
N VAL A 535 8.95 2.05 23.82
CA VAL A 535 8.66 2.97 24.94
C VAL A 535 9.93 3.70 25.37
N LYS A 536 11.06 2.99 25.56
CA LYS A 536 12.37 3.60 25.89
C LYS A 536 12.76 4.66 24.87
N ILE A 537 12.66 4.34 23.57
CA ILE A 537 13.06 5.23 22.47
C ILE A 537 12.21 6.52 22.50
N MET A 538 10.89 6.40 22.67
CA MET A 538 10.02 7.58 22.71
C MET A 538 10.22 8.40 23.96
N ALA A 539 10.44 7.78 25.12
CA ALA A 539 10.75 8.45 26.38
C ALA A 539 12.10 9.20 26.29
N ALA A 540 13.12 8.56 25.71
CA ALA A 540 14.43 9.16 25.49
C ALA A 540 14.35 10.39 24.59
N TRP A 541 13.62 10.31 23.47
CA TRP A 541 13.41 11.46 22.60
C TRP A 541 12.65 12.60 23.31
N THR A 542 11.61 12.27 24.06
CA THR A 542 10.83 13.24 24.83
C THR A 542 11.71 13.94 25.87
N LEU A 543 12.56 13.21 26.57
CA LEU A 543 13.52 13.77 27.53
C LEU A 543 14.50 14.75 26.89
N VAL A 544 15.02 14.42 25.70
CA VAL A 544 15.88 15.35 24.93
C VAL A 544 15.13 16.66 24.64
N LYS A 545 13.89 16.58 24.15
CA LYS A 545 13.05 17.77 23.89
C LYS A 545 12.77 18.59 25.17
N LEU A 546 12.73 17.95 26.33
CA LEU A 546 12.53 18.60 27.63
C LEU A 546 13.84 19.06 28.31
N GLY A 547 14.97 19.02 27.59
CA GLY A 547 16.26 19.48 28.08
C GLY A 547 17.05 18.49 28.93
N ARG A 548 16.59 17.24 29.07
CA ARG A 548 17.31 16.13 29.74
C ARG A 548 18.20 15.38 28.76
N ILE A 549 19.04 16.14 28.05
CA ILE A 549 19.78 15.72 26.85
C ILE A 549 20.62 14.47 27.13
N GLU A 550 21.50 14.51 28.16
CA GLU A 550 22.45 13.42 28.43
C GLU A 550 21.75 12.08 28.77
N LYS A 551 20.63 12.13 29.53
CA LYS A 551 19.88 10.92 29.89
C LYS A 551 19.21 10.31 28.64
N GLY A 552 18.52 11.14 27.84
CA GLY A 552 17.87 10.69 26.62
C GLY A 552 18.87 10.13 25.60
N LEU A 553 19.92 10.89 25.28
CA LEU A 553 20.97 10.46 24.33
C LEU A 553 21.72 9.22 24.83
N GLY A 554 21.95 9.09 26.15
CA GLY A 554 22.57 7.92 26.77
C GLY A 554 21.78 6.65 26.50
N CYS A 555 20.46 6.68 26.68
CA CYS A 555 19.59 5.55 26.36
C CYS A 555 19.64 5.18 24.86
N LEU A 556 19.49 6.18 23.96
CA LEU A 556 19.54 5.93 22.51
C LEU A 556 20.89 5.38 22.06
N ARG A 557 22.00 5.85 22.66
CA ARG A 557 23.36 5.36 22.42
C ARG A 557 23.48 3.87 22.80
N ASN A 558 23.00 3.49 23.97
CA ASN A 558 23.04 2.12 24.43
C ASN A 558 22.24 1.20 23.48
N LEU A 559 21.00 1.58 23.14
CA LEU A 559 20.17 0.82 22.19
C LEU A 559 20.82 0.70 20.79
N LEU A 560 21.53 1.73 20.35
CA LEU A 560 22.22 1.73 19.05
C LEU A 560 23.45 0.81 19.05
N ASN A 561 24.22 0.78 20.15
CA ASN A 561 25.45 0.00 20.27
C ASN A 561 25.19 -1.46 20.65
N ASP A 562 24.26 -1.72 21.56
CA ASP A 562 23.96 -3.06 22.08
C ASP A 562 23.00 -3.83 21.15
N GLY A 563 22.31 -3.10 20.28
CA GLY A 563 21.28 -3.61 19.38
C GLY A 563 19.90 -3.65 20.06
N THR A 564 18.86 -3.57 19.26
CA THR A 564 17.46 -3.59 19.70
C THR A 564 16.58 -4.30 18.68
N THR A 565 15.50 -4.95 19.12
CA THR A 565 14.46 -5.47 18.22
C THR A 565 13.72 -4.35 17.49
N ALA A 566 13.69 -3.14 18.07
CA ALA A 566 13.10 -1.92 17.51
C ALA A 566 14.09 -1.09 16.65
N GLN A 567 15.13 -1.71 16.08
CA GLN A 567 16.24 -1.02 15.42
C GLN A 567 15.78 -0.05 14.31
N ARG A 568 14.81 -0.45 13.49
CA ARG A 568 14.25 0.43 12.44
C ARG A 568 13.52 1.62 13.06
N TRP A 569 12.77 1.40 14.13
CA TRP A 569 12.11 2.47 14.89
C TRP A 569 13.14 3.46 15.44
N LEU A 570 14.21 2.96 16.06
CA LEU A 570 15.31 3.78 16.56
C LEU A 570 15.94 4.65 15.48
N TYR A 571 16.25 4.08 14.30
CA TYR A 571 16.83 4.86 13.20
C TYR A 571 15.90 5.97 12.71
N ASN A 572 14.59 5.71 12.62
CA ASN A 572 13.62 6.71 12.24
C ASN A 572 13.54 7.84 13.30
N VAL A 573 13.53 7.50 14.59
CA VAL A 573 13.53 8.49 15.67
C VAL A 573 14.79 9.36 15.63
N LEU A 574 15.96 8.77 15.42
CA LEU A 574 17.20 9.54 15.28
C LEU A 574 17.15 10.54 14.12
N ASP A 575 16.52 10.16 13.00
CA ASP A 575 16.32 11.07 11.87
C ASP A 575 15.32 12.20 12.20
N TRP A 576 14.22 11.89 12.90
CA TRP A 576 13.24 12.90 13.32
C TRP A 576 13.76 13.84 14.42
N MET A 577 14.78 13.43 15.17
CA MET A 577 15.50 14.26 16.14
C MET A 577 16.43 15.26 15.47
N ASP A 578 16.78 15.07 14.18
CA ASP A 578 17.63 15.95 13.39
C ASP A 578 18.98 16.26 14.11
N ALA A 579 19.30 17.53 14.31
CA ALA A 579 20.54 17.97 14.94
C ALA A 579 20.73 17.41 16.37
N ASP A 580 19.67 17.17 17.11
CA ASP A 580 19.72 16.63 18.48
C ASP A 580 20.28 15.20 18.54
N ALA A 581 20.18 14.42 17.46
CA ALA A 581 20.72 13.07 17.38
C ALA A 581 22.23 13.01 17.05
N LEU A 582 22.82 14.11 16.58
CA LEU A 582 24.19 14.12 16.05
C LEU A 582 25.26 13.59 17.02
N PRO A 583 25.23 13.85 18.33
CA PRO A 583 26.22 13.29 19.24
C PRO A 583 26.25 11.74 19.20
N VAL A 584 25.07 11.12 19.19
CA VAL A 584 24.93 9.66 19.14
C VAL A 584 25.32 9.10 17.78
N VAL A 585 24.90 9.75 16.69
CA VAL A 585 25.19 9.32 15.32
C VAL A 585 26.69 9.42 15.02
N ARG A 586 27.38 10.50 15.44
CA ARG A 586 28.83 10.67 15.26
C ARG A 586 29.61 9.56 15.96
N GLU A 587 29.31 9.32 17.24
CA GLU A 587 29.97 8.29 18.04
C GLU A 587 29.77 6.89 17.41
N TYR A 588 28.54 6.56 16.97
CA TYR A 588 28.26 5.31 16.28
C TYR A 588 29.09 5.15 15.01
N LEU A 589 29.20 6.18 14.17
CA LEU A 589 29.99 6.15 12.94
C LEU A 589 31.49 6.07 13.20
N GLU A 590 31.98 6.69 14.28
CA GLU A 590 33.39 6.59 14.72
C GLU A 590 33.74 5.17 15.17
N SER A 591 32.81 4.39 15.70
CA SER A 591 32.98 2.97 16.01
C SER A 591 33.19 2.08 14.77
N ARG A 592 33.02 2.65 13.55
CA ARG A 592 33.18 2.01 12.23
C ARG A 592 32.37 0.73 12.08
N PRO A 593 31.02 0.81 12.19
CA PRO A 593 30.18 -0.35 12.02
C PRO A 593 30.41 -0.99 10.65
N LYS A 594 30.33 -2.33 10.58
CA LYS A 594 30.54 -3.09 9.32
C LYS A 594 29.55 -2.69 8.22
N LYS A 595 28.38 -2.22 8.60
CA LYS A 595 27.34 -1.76 7.68
C LYS A 595 26.62 -0.59 8.35
N VAL A 596 26.50 0.52 7.63
CA VAL A 596 25.71 1.68 8.02
C VAL A 596 24.35 1.58 7.34
N ASP A 597 23.26 1.76 8.11
CA ASP A 597 21.92 1.83 7.56
C ASP A 597 21.73 3.10 6.70
N GLY A 598 20.84 3.04 5.70
CA GLY A 598 20.60 4.15 4.78
C GLY A 598 20.08 5.40 5.47
N ILE A 599 19.31 5.28 6.56
CA ILE A 599 18.81 6.41 7.35
C ILE A 599 19.97 7.10 8.07
N ILE A 600 20.81 6.33 8.76
CA ILE A 600 22.00 6.89 9.45
C ILE A 600 22.95 7.54 8.45
N ALA A 601 23.13 6.94 7.27
CA ALA A 601 23.93 7.51 6.20
C ALA A 601 23.35 8.86 5.70
N LYS A 602 22.03 8.98 5.61
CA LYS A 602 21.36 10.24 5.22
C LYS A 602 21.57 11.32 6.28
N ILE A 603 21.37 11.00 7.57
CA ILE A 603 21.65 11.94 8.67
C ILE A 603 23.10 12.46 8.58
N ALA A 604 24.06 11.54 8.38
CA ALA A 604 25.47 11.92 8.23
C ALA A 604 25.69 12.86 7.04
N MET A 605 25.07 12.58 5.90
CA MET A 605 25.20 13.37 4.68
C MET A 605 24.61 14.77 4.86
N ASP A 606 23.41 14.89 5.45
CA ASP A 606 22.71 16.17 5.65
C ASP A 606 23.47 17.10 6.59
N HIS A 607 24.18 16.54 7.55
CA HIS A 607 24.96 17.29 8.53
C HIS A 607 26.48 17.29 8.27
N GLY A 608 26.93 16.90 7.07
CA GLY A 608 28.32 16.96 6.67
C GLY A 608 29.27 16.08 7.50
N ILE A 609 28.75 14.95 8.05
CA ILE A 609 29.58 13.99 8.79
C ILE A 609 30.28 13.06 7.79
N GLU A 610 31.61 13.05 7.80
CA GLU A 610 32.40 12.17 6.94
C GLU A 610 32.27 10.71 7.39
N MET A 611 31.78 9.85 6.51
CA MET A 611 31.71 8.42 6.75
C MET A 611 33.03 7.76 6.32
N LYS A 612 33.85 7.33 7.27
CA LYS A 612 35.06 6.57 6.98
C LYS A 612 34.70 5.20 6.42
N ALA A 613 35.37 4.79 5.35
CA ALA A 613 35.18 3.45 4.79
C ALA A 613 35.40 2.37 5.87
N PRO A 614 34.58 1.29 5.88
CA PRO A 614 34.74 0.20 6.84
C PRO A 614 36.18 -0.34 6.77
N ALA A 615 36.76 -0.67 7.94
CA ALA A 615 38.11 -1.20 8.03
C ALA A 615 38.22 -2.41 7.11
N LYS A 616 39.18 -2.38 6.17
CA LYS A 616 39.44 -3.51 5.25
C LYS A 616 39.67 -4.75 6.10
N GLN A 617 38.76 -5.72 6.09
CA GLN A 617 39.02 -7.04 6.64
C GLN A 617 40.22 -7.62 5.88
N LYS A 618 41.31 -7.94 6.59
CA LYS A 618 42.37 -8.80 6.05
C LYS A 618 41.66 -10.09 5.61
N LYS A 619 41.56 -10.32 4.29
CA LYS A 619 41.08 -11.61 3.79
C LYS A 619 42.03 -12.67 4.34
N GLU A 620 41.55 -13.50 5.26
CA GLU A 620 42.25 -14.73 5.59
C GLU A 620 42.46 -15.51 4.28
N PRO A 621 43.68 -16.02 4.04
CA PRO A 621 43.95 -16.77 2.84
C PRO A 621 43.05 -18.02 2.83
N ARG A 622 42.17 -18.12 1.82
CA ARG A 622 41.36 -19.33 1.60
C ARG A 622 42.29 -20.55 1.62
N ARG A 623 42.23 -21.35 2.66
CA ARG A 623 42.84 -22.67 2.69
C ARG A 623 42.30 -23.45 1.50
N LYS A 624 43.15 -23.67 0.50
CA LYS A 624 42.86 -24.58 -0.61
C LYS A 624 42.53 -25.94 0.01
N ALA A 625 41.30 -26.36 -0.04
CA ALA A 625 40.92 -27.72 0.24
C ALA A 625 41.68 -28.61 -0.79
N ARG A 626 42.65 -29.36 -0.30
CA ARG A 626 43.29 -30.43 -1.08
C ARG A 626 42.23 -31.46 -1.41
N GLY A 627 41.91 -31.59 -2.68
CA GLY A 627 41.07 -32.65 -3.18
C GLY A 627 41.68 -34.01 -2.84
N VAL A 628 40.92 -34.83 -2.16
CA VAL A 628 41.13 -36.29 -2.13
C VAL A 628 40.29 -36.84 -3.27
N ARG A 629 40.99 -37.29 -4.33
CA ARG A 629 40.41 -38.20 -5.32
C ARG A 629 40.31 -39.59 -4.64
N GLN A 630 39.13 -40.12 -4.57
CA GLN A 630 38.87 -41.55 -4.82
C GLN A 630 37.41 -41.70 -5.25
#